data_8e5049d35db670db1cced48f243f3f49
#
_entry.id   8e5049d35db670db1cced48f243f3f49
#
_cell.length_a   1.000
_cell.length_b   1.000
_cell.length_c   1.000
_cell.angle_alpha   90.00
_cell.angle_beta   90.00
_cell.angle_gamma   90.00
#
_symmetry.space_group_name_H-M   'P 1'
#
loop_
_entity.id
_entity.type
_entity.pdbx_description
1 polymer ?
#
loop_
_entity_poly.entity_id
_entity_poly.type
_entity_poly.pdbx_seq_one_letter_code
_entity_poly.pdbx_strand_id
1 'polypeptide(L)'
;DRHTTVSTERTIVRLLGIDGVDELETPLPNVIVDHIKDAGALPTGAAYWIGNAIVQTGKDPQEIAEEVAAGKLELTKLPTCTQAEAAEAIKPAIKKTFERIDMQKAKRQEYLDTIGEGPEPYIYVIVATGNIYEDVIQAQAAARQGADIIAVIRTTAQSLLDYVPYGPTTEGFGGTYATQENFRIMRKALDEVGQEVGRYIRLCNYSSGMCMPEIAAMGALERLDVMLNDAIYGILFRDINMQRTLVDQFMSRVIIGYCGIIFNSGEDNYLTTDDAIEAAHTVTASQFINEQFAVLANIPENQMGLGHAFEMDPSTEDGFLLELSQAQMAREIFPNARLKYMPPTKFM
;
A
#
# COMPACT_ATOMS: atom_id res chain seq x y z
N ASP A 1 17.54 1.05 -8.80
CA ASP A 1 18.29 1.99 -7.98
C ASP A 1 19.31 1.24 -7.11
N ARG A 2 20.47 1.87 -6.88
CA ARG A 2 21.53 1.31 -6.02
C ARG A 2 21.28 1.59 -4.54
N HIS A 3 20.41 2.53 -4.22
CA HIS A 3 20.12 2.93 -2.84
C HIS A 3 18.98 2.08 -2.27
N THR A 4 19.27 1.40 -1.17
CA THR A 4 18.36 0.44 -0.54
C THR A 4 17.14 1.10 0.11
N THR A 5 17.26 2.36 0.54
CA THR A 5 16.24 3.01 1.40
C THR A 5 15.42 4.10 0.73
N VAL A 6 15.57 4.34 -0.58
CA VAL A 6 14.90 5.49 -1.25
C VAL A 6 13.38 5.50 -1.09
N SER A 7 12.71 4.36 -1.23
CA SER A 7 11.24 4.28 -1.06
C SER A 7 10.82 4.52 0.39
N THR A 8 11.59 3.98 1.34
CA THR A 8 11.39 4.24 2.77
C THR A 8 11.58 5.71 3.11
N GLU A 9 12.60 6.35 2.56
CA GLU A 9 12.85 7.79 2.78
C GLU A 9 11.73 8.65 2.18
N ARG A 10 11.24 8.34 0.97
CA ARG A 10 10.07 9.03 0.40
C ARG A 10 8.82 8.82 1.24
N THR A 11 8.64 7.63 1.80
CA THR A 11 7.54 7.34 2.71
C THR A 11 7.61 8.20 3.97
N ILE A 12 8.80 8.34 4.56
CA ILE A 12 9.03 9.22 5.70
C ILE A 12 8.69 10.67 5.36
N VAL A 13 9.12 11.15 4.19
CA VAL A 13 8.80 12.50 3.70
C VAL A 13 7.28 12.71 3.61
N ARG A 14 6.53 11.73 3.09
CA ARG A 14 5.05 11.77 3.08
C ARG A 14 4.45 11.80 4.49
N LEU A 15 5.01 11.02 5.41
CA LEU A 15 4.56 11.01 6.81
C LEU A 15 4.89 12.31 7.57
N LEU A 16 5.81 13.12 7.06
CA LEU A 16 6.05 14.49 7.53
C LEU A 16 5.03 15.51 6.96
N GLY A 17 4.09 15.05 6.15
CA GLY A 17 3.00 15.88 5.61
C GLY A 17 3.34 16.55 4.28
N ILE A 18 4.43 16.17 3.63
CA ILE A 18 4.82 16.69 2.31
C ILE A 18 4.03 15.96 1.22
N ASP A 19 3.36 16.72 0.37
CA ASP A 19 2.53 16.23 -0.73
C ASP A 19 2.61 17.20 -1.92
N GLY A 20 2.07 16.80 -3.07
CA GLY A 20 2.07 17.61 -4.28
C GLY A 20 3.21 17.29 -5.24
N VAL A 21 3.36 18.13 -6.24
CA VAL A 21 4.33 17.99 -7.33
C VAL A 21 5.05 19.30 -7.60
N ASP A 22 6.20 19.24 -8.25
CA ASP A 22 6.91 20.39 -8.79
C ASP A 22 6.34 20.85 -10.16
N GLU A 23 6.99 21.81 -10.81
CA GLU A 23 6.59 22.34 -12.12
C GLU A 23 6.67 21.29 -13.26
N LEU A 24 7.42 20.21 -13.05
CA LEU A 24 7.57 19.08 -14.00
C LEU A 24 6.67 17.89 -13.65
N GLU A 25 5.72 18.08 -12.73
CA GLU A 25 4.83 17.05 -12.21
C GLU A 25 5.56 15.93 -11.45
N THR A 26 6.81 16.18 -10.98
CA THR A 26 7.55 15.26 -10.13
C THR A 26 7.02 15.35 -8.70
N PRO A 27 6.67 14.23 -8.05
CA PRO A 27 6.21 14.25 -6.67
C PRO A 27 7.25 14.87 -5.72
N LEU A 28 6.83 15.80 -4.86
CA LEU A 28 7.73 16.46 -3.90
C LEU A 28 8.51 15.50 -3.01
N PRO A 29 7.96 14.36 -2.56
CA PRO A 29 8.76 13.35 -1.86
C PRO A 29 9.94 12.82 -2.66
N ASN A 30 9.79 12.65 -3.99
CA ASN A 30 10.89 12.27 -4.87
C ASN A 30 11.92 13.39 -4.98
N VAL A 31 11.46 14.62 -5.22
CA VAL A 31 12.35 15.81 -5.32
C VAL A 31 13.24 15.94 -4.08
N ILE A 32 12.67 15.83 -2.89
CA ILE A 32 13.40 15.91 -1.62
C ILE A 32 14.43 14.78 -1.48
N VAL A 33 14.01 13.54 -1.71
CA VAL A 33 14.88 12.37 -1.52
C VAL A 33 15.99 12.36 -2.57
N ASP A 34 15.69 12.69 -3.81
CA ASP A 34 16.69 12.80 -4.88
C ASP A 34 17.69 13.92 -4.60
N HIS A 35 17.23 15.07 -4.13
CA HIS A 35 18.10 16.17 -3.72
C HIS A 35 19.13 15.75 -2.64
N ILE A 36 18.67 15.02 -1.63
CA ILE A 36 19.53 14.50 -0.54
C ILE A 36 20.47 13.40 -1.07
N LYS A 37 19.95 12.49 -1.90
CA LYS A 37 20.69 11.38 -2.49
C LYS A 37 21.82 11.88 -3.39
N ASP A 38 21.53 12.84 -4.26
CA ASP A 38 22.50 13.38 -5.23
C ASP A 38 23.63 14.16 -4.53
N ALA A 39 23.36 14.73 -3.36
CA ALA A 39 24.37 15.29 -2.48
C ALA A 39 25.18 14.26 -1.69
N GLY A 40 24.89 12.95 -1.84
CA GLY A 40 25.54 11.87 -1.10
C GLY A 40 25.15 11.81 0.39
N ALA A 41 24.07 12.48 0.78
CA ALA A 41 23.67 12.69 2.18
C ALA A 41 22.52 11.75 2.66
N LEU A 42 22.02 10.86 1.78
CA LEU A 42 20.93 9.94 2.09
C LEU A 42 21.18 9.04 3.31
N PRO A 43 22.40 8.58 3.60
CA PRO A 43 22.66 7.76 4.81
C PRO A 43 22.32 8.44 6.14
N THR A 44 22.23 9.78 6.17
CA THR A 44 21.82 10.50 7.38
C THR A 44 20.29 10.49 7.57
N GLY A 45 19.52 10.23 6.50
CA GLY A 45 18.06 10.15 6.49
C GLY A 45 17.36 11.46 6.15
N ALA A 46 16.27 11.38 5.37
CA ALA A 46 15.47 12.54 4.97
C ALA A 46 14.85 13.26 6.18
N ALA A 47 14.44 12.52 7.20
CA ALA A 47 13.90 13.10 8.44
C ALA A 47 14.87 14.07 9.11
N TYR A 48 16.17 13.73 9.14
CA TYR A 48 17.18 14.62 9.69
C TYR A 48 17.31 15.91 8.86
N TRP A 49 17.41 15.80 7.55
CA TRP A 49 17.63 16.97 6.68
C TRP A 49 16.43 17.92 6.67
N ILE A 50 15.20 17.39 6.71
CA ILE A 50 13.98 18.19 6.87
C ILE A 50 13.96 18.83 8.26
N GLY A 51 14.26 18.08 9.32
CA GLY A 51 14.34 18.59 10.68
C GLY A 51 15.39 19.68 10.83
N ASN A 52 16.58 19.49 10.24
CA ASN A 52 17.61 20.52 10.19
C ASN A 52 17.11 21.78 9.49
N ALA A 53 16.43 21.64 8.34
CA ALA A 53 15.89 22.80 7.63
C ALA A 53 14.83 23.53 8.44
N ILE A 54 13.97 22.83 9.18
CA ILE A 54 13.01 23.45 10.11
C ILE A 54 13.76 24.28 11.18
N VAL A 55 14.79 23.70 11.80
CA VAL A 55 15.59 24.41 12.82
C VAL A 55 16.22 25.68 12.25
N GLN A 56 16.76 25.61 11.03
CA GLN A 56 17.50 26.74 10.43
C GLN A 56 16.58 27.82 9.85
N THR A 57 15.38 27.44 9.37
CA THR A 57 14.50 28.37 8.61
C THR A 57 13.23 28.75 9.36
N GLY A 58 12.80 27.95 10.32
CA GLY A 58 11.51 28.11 11.00
C GLY A 58 10.28 27.77 10.13
N LYS A 59 10.48 27.19 8.94
CA LYS A 59 9.43 26.85 7.98
C LYS A 59 8.85 25.47 8.26
N ASP A 60 7.63 25.23 7.81
CA ASP A 60 7.05 23.90 7.88
C ASP A 60 7.63 22.96 6.78
N PRO A 61 7.42 21.63 6.91
CA PRO A 61 7.96 20.68 5.93
C PRO A 61 7.49 20.89 4.49
N GLN A 62 6.23 21.32 4.29
CA GLN A 62 5.68 21.56 2.95
C GLN A 62 6.34 22.77 2.29
N GLU A 63 6.48 23.89 3.02
CA GLU A 63 7.19 25.09 2.55
C GLU A 63 8.64 24.78 2.18
N ILE A 64 9.32 23.96 3.01
CA ILE A 64 10.68 23.50 2.74
C ILE A 64 10.74 22.72 1.42
N ALA A 65 9.81 21.79 1.21
CA ALA A 65 9.79 20.98 0.00
C ALA A 65 9.56 21.82 -1.27
N GLU A 66 8.62 22.77 -1.20
CA GLU A 66 8.34 23.70 -2.29
C GLU A 66 9.54 24.59 -2.63
N GLU A 67 10.28 25.05 -1.63
CA GLU A 67 11.49 25.85 -1.86
C GLU A 67 12.66 25.04 -2.42
N VAL A 68 12.79 23.76 -2.01
CA VAL A 68 13.77 22.86 -2.61
C VAL A 68 13.42 22.60 -4.08
N ALA A 69 12.16 22.33 -4.37
CA ALA A 69 11.67 22.12 -5.73
C ALA A 69 11.87 23.34 -6.62
N ALA A 70 11.69 24.54 -6.06
CA ALA A 70 11.94 25.82 -6.76
C ALA A 70 13.43 26.19 -6.86
N GLY A 71 14.34 25.36 -6.35
CA GLY A 71 15.80 25.65 -6.33
C GLY A 71 16.22 26.82 -5.42
N LYS A 72 15.34 27.20 -4.48
CA LYS A 72 15.58 28.31 -3.55
C LYS A 72 16.26 27.86 -2.25
N LEU A 73 16.18 26.57 -1.94
CA LEU A 73 16.73 26.00 -0.72
C LEU A 73 17.55 24.74 -1.03
N GLU A 74 18.76 24.71 -0.49
CA GLU A 74 19.70 23.60 -0.59
C GLU A 74 19.86 22.94 0.77
N LEU A 75 19.16 21.84 1.05
CA LEU A 75 19.09 21.22 2.37
C LEU A 75 20.47 20.91 2.96
N THR A 76 21.36 20.35 2.14
CA THR A 76 22.69 19.89 2.57
C THR A 76 23.73 21.02 2.70
N LYS A 77 23.41 22.23 2.29
CA LYS A 77 24.24 23.42 2.46
C LYS A 77 23.90 24.27 3.67
N LEU A 78 22.79 23.97 4.34
CA LEU A 78 22.42 24.64 5.58
C LEU A 78 23.40 24.29 6.71
N PRO A 79 23.62 25.20 7.68
CA PRO A 79 24.30 24.84 8.91
C PRO A 79 23.65 23.63 9.56
N THR A 80 24.44 22.70 10.09
CA THR A 80 23.93 21.48 10.69
C THR A 80 23.57 21.67 12.16
N CYS A 81 22.42 21.15 12.58
CA CYS A 81 22.05 21.01 13.99
C CYS A 81 22.33 19.58 14.47
N THR A 82 22.14 19.33 15.75
CA THR A 82 22.24 17.97 16.30
C THR A 82 21.05 17.10 15.85
N GLN A 83 21.24 15.79 15.86
CA GLN A 83 20.13 14.85 15.57
C GLN A 83 18.97 15.03 16.54
N ALA A 84 19.23 15.36 17.80
CA ALA A 84 18.19 15.60 18.79
C ALA A 84 17.36 16.85 18.46
N GLU A 85 17.99 17.95 18.04
CA GLU A 85 17.28 19.16 17.63
C GLU A 85 16.44 18.91 16.38
N ALA A 86 16.98 18.23 15.37
CA ALA A 86 16.24 17.86 14.16
C ALA A 86 15.04 16.95 14.49
N ALA A 87 15.23 15.97 15.37
CA ALA A 87 14.16 15.07 15.79
C ALA A 87 13.04 15.82 16.55
N GLU A 88 13.38 16.79 17.41
CA GLU A 88 12.38 17.63 18.07
C GLU A 88 11.61 18.49 17.08
N ALA A 89 12.30 19.04 16.10
CA ALA A 89 11.71 19.95 15.10
C ALA A 89 10.64 19.28 14.22
N ILE A 90 10.79 17.99 13.91
CA ILE A 90 9.81 17.25 13.08
C ILE A 90 8.61 16.72 13.88
N LYS A 91 8.66 16.66 15.21
CA LYS A 91 7.58 16.10 16.04
C LYS A 91 6.19 16.69 15.77
N PRO A 92 6.02 18.00 15.59
CA PRO A 92 4.70 18.56 15.30
C PRO A 92 4.09 18.03 14.00
N ALA A 93 4.90 17.87 12.95
CA ALA A 93 4.47 17.34 11.66
C ALA A 93 4.07 15.85 11.79
N ILE A 94 4.92 15.05 12.43
CA ILE A 94 4.64 13.63 12.72
C ILE A 94 3.35 13.49 13.53
N LYS A 95 3.19 14.28 14.60
CA LYS A 95 1.99 14.25 15.44
C LYS A 95 0.73 14.51 14.63
N LYS A 96 0.73 15.51 13.77
CA LYS A 96 -0.39 15.84 12.89
C LYS A 96 -0.78 14.67 11.97
N THR A 97 0.21 13.97 11.42
CA THR A 97 0.00 12.80 10.58
C THR A 97 -0.57 11.62 11.36
N PHE A 98 -0.03 11.33 12.54
CA PHE A 98 -0.57 10.26 13.39
C PHE A 98 -1.99 10.56 13.86
N GLU A 99 -2.29 11.80 14.24
CA GLU A 99 -3.66 12.23 14.58
C GLU A 99 -4.63 12.00 13.42
N ARG A 100 -4.20 12.28 12.17
CA ARG A 100 -5.01 11.99 10.97
C ARG A 100 -5.24 10.48 10.80
N ILE A 101 -4.20 9.67 10.94
CA ILE A 101 -4.32 8.21 10.85
C ILE A 101 -5.24 7.67 11.94
N ASP A 102 -5.09 8.11 13.19
CA ASP A 102 -5.92 7.67 14.29
C ASP A 102 -7.37 8.09 14.12
N MET A 103 -7.63 9.27 13.57
CA MET A 103 -8.95 9.69 13.13
C MET A 103 -9.57 8.75 12.09
N GLN A 104 -8.80 8.30 11.11
CA GLN A 104 -9.27 7.35 10.09
C GLN A 104 -9.58 5.97 10.71
N LYS A 105 -8.76 5.52 11.67
CA LYS A 105 -9.02 4.29 12.43
C LYS A 105 -10.32 4.41 13.24
N ALA A 106 -10.49 5.52 13.96
CA ALA A 106 -11.70 5.77 14.75
C ALA A 106 -12.95 5.84 13.86
N LYS A 107 -12.86 6.50 12.72
CA LYS A 107 -13.95 6.58 11.74
C LYS A 107 -14.32 5.21 11.16
N ARG A 108 -13.35 4.34 10.88
CA ARG A 108 -13.63 2.95 10.50
C ARG A 108 -14.43 2.25 11.57
N GLN A 109 -14.00 2.34 12.84
CA GLN A 109 -14.69 1.71 13.95
C GLN A 109 -16.12 2.25 14.13
N GLU A 110 -16.29 3.56 14.01
CA GLU A 110 -17.61 4.19 14.07
C GLU A 110 -18.58 3.64 13.00
N TYR A 111 -18.11 3.46 11.75
CA TYR A 111 -18.92 2.84 10.71
C TYR A 111 -19.26 1.38 11.02
N LEU A 112 -18.29 0.61 11.48
CA LEU A 112 -18.52 -0.80 11.88
C LEU A 112 -19.53 -0.91 13.02
N ASP A 113 -19.49 -0.01 14.00
CA ASP A 113 -20.39 0.01 15.14
C ASP A 113 -21.80 0.50 14.78
N THR A 114 -21.93 1.37 13.79
CA THR A 114 -23.20 2.03 13.44
C THR A 114 -23.98 1.32 12.34
N ILE A 115 -23.32 0.88 11.28
CA ILE A 115 -23.98 0.23 10.15
C ILE A 115 -23.61 -1.26 10.01
N GLY A 116 -22.56 -1.70 10.72
CA GLY A 116 -22.13 -3.11 10.70
C GLY A 116 -21.45 -3.53 9.41
N GLU A 117 -21.25 -4.84 9.30
CA GLU A 117 -20.64 -5.50 8.14
C GLU A 117 -21.65 -6.43 7.46
N GLY A 118 -21.32 -6.87 6.24
CA GLY A 118 -22.08 -7.90 5.54
C GLY A 118 -21.89 -9.28 6.20
N PRO A 119 -22.70 -10.28 5.78
CA PRO A 119 -22.54 -11.64 6.26
C PRO A 119 -21.25 -12.28 5.74
N GLU A 120 -20.64 -13.14 6.53
CA GLU A 120 -19.52 -13.98 6.08
C GLU A 120 -20.00 -15.19 5.27
N PRO A 121 -19.24 -15.65 4.26
CA PRO A 121 -17.99 -15.08 3.75
C PRO A 121 -18.21 -13.79 2.97
N TYR A 122 -17.28 -12.83 3.11
CA TYR A 122 -17.35 -11.57 2.37
C TYR A 122 -17.16 -11.77 0.87
N ILE A 123 -17.96 -11.08 0.08
CA ILE A 123 -17.82 -11.03 -1.38
C ILE A 123 -16.83 -9.95 -1.76
N TYR A 124 -15.73 -10.38 -2.38
CA TYR A 124 -14.63 -9.52 -2.82
C TYR A 124 -14.75 -9.28 -4.34
N VAL A 125 -14.89 -8.03 -4.75
CA VAL A 125 -15.03 -7.65 -6.16
C VAL A 125 -13.90 -6.71 -6.56
N ILE A 126 -13.30 -6.98 -7.70
CA ILE A 126 -12.23 -6.16 -8.29
C ILE A 126 -12.84 -5.18 -9.28
N VAL A 127 -12.43 -3.91 -9.20
CA VAL A 127 -12.67 -2.89 -10.20
C VAL A 127 -11.34 -2.35 -10.71
N ALA A 128 -11.17 -2.20 -12.02
CA ALA A 128 -9.87 -1.93 -12.60
C ALA A 128 -9.99 -1.39 -14.04
N THR A 129 -10.78 -0.35 -14.24
CA THR A 129 -11.01 0.21 -15.59
C THR A 129 -9.85 1.06 -16.11
N GLY A 130 -9.00 1.56 -15.21
CA GLY A 130 -7.97 2.55 -15.51
C GLY A 130 -8.43 4.00 -15.30
N ASN A 131 -9.73 4.20 -15.05
CA ASN A 131 -10.34 5.50 -14.80
C ASN A 131 -11.06 5.49 -13.46
N ILE A 132 -10.58 6.28 -12.49
CA ILE A 132 -11.13 6.28 -11.14
C ILE A 132 -12.62 6.62 -11.09
N TYR A 133 -13.10 7.46 -11.97
CA TYR A 133 -14.52 7.85 -12.00
C TYR A 133 -15.42 6.72 -12.50
N GLU A 134 -14.96 5.94 -13.48
CA GLU A 134 -15.64 4.72 -13.93
C GLU A 134 -15.57 3.63 -12.87
N ASP A 135 -14.42 3.50 -12.18
CA ASP A 135 -14.26 2.56 -11.08
C ASP A 135 -15.25 2.84 -9.95
N VAL A 136 -15.51 4.10 -9.63
CA VAL A 136 -16.53 4.50 -8.64
C VAL A 136 -17.91 3.99 -9.03
N ILE A 137 -18.31 4.15 -10.28
CA ILE A 137 -19.61 3.68 -10.78
C ILE A 137 -19.72 2.16 -10.64
N GLN A 138 -18.68 1.43 -11.05
CA GLN A 138 -18.64 -0.03 -10.95
C GLN A 138 -18.61 -0.49 -9.48
N ALA A 139 -17.82 0.16 -8.63
CA ALA A 139 -17.72 -0.16 -7.21
C ALA A 139 -19.05 -0.01 -6.48
N GLN A 140 -19.75 1.10 -6.72
CA GLN A 140 -21.07 1.33 -6.13
C GLN A 140 -22.12 0.34 -6.65
N ALA A 141 -22.08 0.00 -7.95
CA ALA A 141 -22.95 -1.01 -8.52
C ALA A 141 -22.68 -2.39 -7.90
N ALA A 142 -21.41 -2.78 -7.74
CA ALA A 142 -21.02 -4.03 -7.10
C ALA A 142 -21.47 -4.08 -5.63
N ALA A 143 -21.32 -2.99 -4.88
CA ALA A 143 -21.77 -2.90 -3.49
C ALA A 143 -23.29 -3.11 -3.37
N ARG A 144 -24.08 -2.51 -4.28
CA ARG A 144 -25.54 -2.72 -4.34
C ARG A 144 -25.93 -4.18 -4.69
N GLN A 145 -25.04 -4.88 -5.41
CA GLN A 145 -25.24 -6.30 -5.76
C GLN A 145 -24.72 -7.27 -4.69
N GLY A 146 -24.18 -6.77 -3.60
CA GLY A 146 -23.76 -7.61 -2.47
C GLY A 146 -22.26 -7.66 -2.21
N ALA A 147 -21.44 -6.93 -2.92
CA ALA A 147 -20.01 -6.88 -2.62
C ALA A 147 -19.74 -6.22 -1.26
N ASP A 148 -18.88 -6.83 -0.47
CA ASP A 148 -18.47 -6.38 0.87
C ASP A 148 -17.08 -5.75 0.86
N ILE A 149 -16.24 -6.15 -0.11
CA ILE A 149 -14.89 -5.63 -0.32
C ILE A 149 -14.75 -5.23 -1.77
N ILE A 150 -14.39 -3.98 -2.00
CA ILE A 150 -14.02 -3.48 -3.33
C ILE A 150 -12.51 -3.34 -3.39
N ALA A 151 -11.90 -4.02 -4.35
CA ALA A 151 -10.47 -3.93 -4.61
C ALA A 151 -10.22 -3.15 -5.90
N VAL A 152 -9.46 -2.07 -5.78
CA VAL A 152 -8.95 -1.34 -6.93
C VAL A 152 -7.56 -1.89 -7.24
N ILE A 153 -7.45 -2.66 -8.32
CA ILE A 153 -6.14 -3.14 -8.77
C ILE A 153 -5.37 -1.97 -9.35
N ARG A 154 -4.12 -1.79 -8.88
CA ARG A 154 -3.22 -0.80 -9.47
C ARG A 154 -2.88 -1.17 -10.92
N THR A 155 -2.64 -0.16 -11.74
CA THR A 155 -2.21 -0.37 -13.13
C THR A 155 -0.92 -1.23 -13.19
N THR A 156 -0.83 -2.10 -14.19
CA THR A 156 0.27 -3.06 -14.35
C THR A 156 1.64 -2.38 -14.34
N ALA A 157 1.77 -1.21 -14.98
CA ALA A 157 3.03 -0.47 -15.05
C ALA A 157 3.49 0.09 -13.70
N GLN A 158 2.59 0.35 -12.75
CA GLN A 158 2.93 1.02 -11.49
C GLN A 158 3.90 0.21 -10.63
N SER A 159 3.95 -1.12 -10.77
CA SER A 159 4.93 -1.95 -10.07
C SER A 159 6.38 -1.63 -10.44
N LEU A 160 6.59 -1.04 -11.61
CA LEU A 160 7.91 -0.68 -12.15
C LEU A 160 8.22 0.82 -12.00
N LEU A 161 7.22 1.63 -11.62
CA LEU A 161 7.43 3.07 -11.41
C LEU A 161 8.13 3.32 -10.09
N ASP A 162 9.16 4.16 -10.13
CA ASP A 162 9.87 4.65 -8.95
C ASP A 162 9.30 5.99 -8.45
N TYR A 163 8.02 6.20 -8.66
CA TYR A 163 7.24 7.34 -8.13
C TYR A 163 5.76 6.98 -8.08
N VAL A 164 5.01 7.69 -7.24
CA VAL A 164 3.55 7.60 -7.18
C VAL A 164 2.97 8.77 -7.95
N PRO A 165 2.13 8.52 -8.98
CA PRO A 165 1.42 9.59 -9.69
C PRO A 165 0.59 10.47 -8.74
N TYR A 166 0.38 11.72 -9.10
CA TYR A 166 -0.37 12.68 -8.31
C TYR A 166 -1.76 12.94 -8.88
N GLY A 167 -2.73 13.13 -7.98
CA GLY A 167 -4.09 13.48 -8.33
C GLY A 167 -4.95 12.32 -8.83
N PRO A 168 -6.18 12.61 -9.32
CA PRO A 168 -7.05 11.62 -9.92
C PRO A 168 -6.52 11.20 -11.28
N THR A 169 -6.70 9.92 -11.64
CA THR A 169 -6.18 9.36 -12.90
C THR A 169 -7.27 8.69 -13.72
N THR A 170 -7.14 8.79 -15.04
CA THR A 170 -8.14 8.30 -16.01
C THR A 170 -7.55 7.42 -17.13
N GLU A 171 -6.23 7.22 -17.14
CA GLU A 171 -5.48 6.56 -18.21
C GLU A 171 -4.67 5.33 -17.75
N GLY A 172 -5.11 4.65 -16.72
CA GLY A 172 -4.49 3.40 -16.28
C GLY A 172 -4.69 2.26 -17.28
N PHE A 173 -3.74 1.34 -17.35
CA PHE A 173 -3.79 0.14 -18.16
C PHE A 173 -3.67 -1.11 -17.31
N GLY A 174 -4.62 -2.03 -17.43
CA GLY A 174 -4.70 -3.24 -16.62
C GLY A 174 -4.91 -2.95 -15.12
N GLY A 175 -5.51 -1.79 -14.82
CA GLY A 175 -5.78 -1.31 -13.47
C GLY A 175 -5.74 0.21 -13.40
N THR A 176 -6.07 0.75 -12.24
CA THR A 176 -6.14 2.19 -11.97
C THR A 176 -4.99 2.58 -11.04
N TYR A 177 -4.33 3.69 -11.30
CA TYR A 177 -3.19 4.11 -10.49
C TYR A 177 -3.55 4.20 -9.00
N ALA A 178 -2.69 3.66 -8.15
CA ALA A 178 -2.76 3.85 -6.70
C ALA A 178 -2.20 5.24 -6.36
N THR A 179 -3.08 6.22 -6.28
CA THR A 179 -2.76 7.57 -5.83
C THR A 179 -3.55 7.91 -4.58
N GLN A 180 -3.07 8.85 -3.78
CA GLN A 180 -3.80 9.26 -2.58
C GLN A 180 -5.18 9.83 -2.93
N GLU A 181 -5.29 10.58 -4.03
CA GLU A 181 -6.57 11.15 -4.46
C GLU A 181 -7.55 10.07 -4.95
N ASN A 182 -7.07 9.07 -5.71
CA ASN A 182 -7.92 7.94 -6.11
C ASN A 182 -8.45 7.18 -4.89
N PHE A 183 -7.62 7.00 -3.85
CA PHE A 183 -8.07 6.39 -2.60
C PHE A 183 -9.17 7.22 -1.92
N ARG A 184 -8.99 8.54 -1.87
CA ARG A 184 -9.97 9.47 -1.29
C ARG A 184 -11.29 9.44 -2.03
N ILE A 185 -11.25 9.50 -3.37
CA ILE A 185 -12.44 9.45 -4.22
C ILE A 185 -13.19 8.14 -4.01
N MET A 186 -12.50 7.01 -4.09
CA MET A 186 -13.12 5.69 -3.91
C MET A 186 -13.65 5.52 -2.49
N ARG A 187 -12.88 5.90 -1.46
CA ARG A 187 -13.34 5.78 -0.07
C ARG A 187 -14.62 6.57 0.20
N LYS A 188 -14.71 7.78 -0.35
CA LYS A 188 -15.92 8.59 -0.25
C LYS A 188 -17.11 7.90 -0.91
N ALA A 189 -16.93 7.39 -2.12
CA ALA A 189 -17.98 6.69 -2.86
C ALA A 189 -18.47 5.43 -2.13
N LEU A 190 -17.55 4.69 -1.50
CA LEU A 190 -17.91 3.50 -0.72
C LEU A 190 -18.57 3.84 0.62
N ASP A 191 -18.26 4.97 1.24
CA ASP A 191 -18.99 5.45 2.42
C ASP A 191 -20.44 5.79 2.06
N GLU A 192 -20.66 6.48 0.93
CA GLU A 192 -21.99 6.84 0.44
C GLU A 192 -22.86 5.62 0.16
N VAL A 193 -22.35 4.69 -0.65
CA VAL A 193 -23.10 3.46 -0.97
C VAL A 193 -23.23 2.54 0.24
N GLY A 194 -22.26 2.50 1.15
CA GLY A 194 -22.33 1.74 2.39
C GLY A 194 -23.48 2.17 3.28
N GLN A 195 -23.72 3.48 3.40
CA GLN A 195 -24.88 4.03 4.10
C GLN A 195 -26.20 3.67 3.40
N GLU A 196 -26.22 3.70 2.06
CA GLU A 196 -27.38 3.32 1.25
C GLU A 196 -27.77 1.84 1.45
N VAL A 197 -26.79 0.94 1.42
CA VAL A 197 -27.03 -0.52 1.53
C VAL A 197 -27.02 -1.03 2.96
N GLY A 198 -26.75 -0.19 3.94
CA GLY A 198 -26.79 -0.51 5.37
C GLY A 198 -25.67 -1.43 5.84
N ARG A 199 -24.48 -1.38 5.23
CA ARG A 199 -23.28 -2.11 5.66
C ARG A 199 -21.99 -1.40 5.24
N TYR A 200 -20.94 -1.56 6.03
CA TYR A 200 -19.63 -1.01 5.72
C TYR A 200 -18.98 -1.76 4.56
N ILE A 201 -18.63 -1.03 3.49
CA ILE A 201 -17.94 -1.59 2.34
C ILE A 201 -16.44 -1.32 2.49
N ARG A 202 -15.64 -2.39 2.55
CA ARG A 202 -14.19 -2.30 2.71
C ARG A 202 -13.51 -1.90 1.41
N LEU A 203 -12.49 -1.06 1.52
CA LEU A 203 -11.63 -0.67 0.40
C LEU A 203 -10.32 -1.42 0.47
N CYS A 204 -10.00 -2.14 -0.61
CA CYS A 204 -8.72 -2.81 -0.81
C CYS A 204 -7.94 -2.16 -1.96
N ASN A 205 -6.63 -2.10 -1.82
CA ASN A 205 -5.73 -1.75 -2.91
C ASN A 205 -4.47 -2.63 -2.86
N TYR A 206 -3.71 -2.60 -3.95
CA TYR A 206 -2.47 -3.35 -4.08
C TYR A 206 -1.29 -2.43 -3.80
N SER A 207 -0.57 -2.70 -2.71
CA SER A 207 0.66 -1.99 -2.34
C SER A 207 1.87 -2.88 -2.63
N SER A 208 2.26 -2.94 -3.88
CA SER A 208 3.42 -3.73 -4.32
C SER A 208 4.26 -2.94 -5.33
N GLY A 209 5.48 -3.40 -5.59
CA GLY A 209 6.42 -2.74 -6.49
C GLY A 209 7.30 -1.71 -5.78
N MET A 210 7.93 -0.84 -6.58
CA MET A 210 9.02 0.03 -6.12
C MET A 210 8.57 1.21 -5.23
N CYS A 211 7.27 1.50 -5.18
CA CYS A 211 6.67 2.53 -4.33
C CYS A 211 5.76 1.95 -3.23
N MET A 212 5.92 0.68 -2.91
CA MET A 212 5.09 -0.07 -1.98
C MET A 212 4.86 0.62 -0.62
N PRO A 213 5.89 1.07 0.13
CA PRO A 213 5.66 1.71 1.42
C PRO A 213 4.99 3.08 1.30
N GLU A 214 5.17 3.79 0.19
CA GLU A 214 4.45 5.05 -0.07
C GLU A 214 2.95 4.80 -0.27
N ILE A 215 2.59 3.73 -1.01
CA ILE A 215 1.18 3.33 -1.18
C ILE A 215 0.58 2.95 0.17
N ALA A 216 1.32 2.24 1.03
CA ALA A 216 0.87 1.92 2.38
C ALA A 216 0.59 3.17 3.22
N ALA A 217 1.48 4.19 3.17
CA ALA A 217 1.28 5.46 3.86
C ALA A 217 0.04 6.22 3.36
N MET A 218 -0.14 6.29 2.03
CA MET A 218 -1.34 6.91 1.45
C MET A 218 -2.62 6.17 1.85
N GLY A 219 -2.58 4.83 1.85
CA GLY A 219 -3.69 4.01 2.33
C GLY A 219 -4.04 4.25 3.78
N ALA A 220 -3.04 4.43 4.64
CA ALA A 220 -3.23 4.80 6.03
C ALA A 220 -3.93 6.15 6.19
N LEU A 221 -3.53 7.14 5.39
CA LEU A 221 -4.09 8.49 5.41
C LEU A 221 -5.53 8.56 4.87
N GLU A 222 -5.94 7.63 4.00
CA GLU A 222 -7.25 7.64 3.33
C GLU A 222 -8.16 6.46 3.76
N ARG A 223 -7.88 5.82 4.88
CA ARG A 223 -8.69 4.75 5.48
C ARG A 223 -8.93 3.56 4.54
N LEU A 224 -7.86 3.02 3.95
CA LEU A 224 -7.93 1.70 3.37
C LEU A 224 -8.13 0.64 4.46
N ASP A 225 -8.81 -0.45 4.12
CA ASP A 225 -9.17 -1.51 5.05
C ASP A 225 -8.36 -2.78 4.81
N VAL A 226 -7.96 -3.02 3.56
CA VAL A 226 -7.18 -4.18 3.13
C VAL A 226 -6.10 -3.72 2.17
N MET A 227 -4.90 -4.23 2.34
CA MET A 227 -3.81 -4.02 1.40
C MET A 227 -3.24 -5.35 0.94
N LEU A 228 -3.39 -5.65 -0.33
CA LEU A 228 -2.72 -6.78 -0.94
C LEU A 228 -1.26 -6.41 -1.22
N ASN A 229 -0.36 -7.27 -0.78
CA ASN A 229 1.07 -7.02 -0.86
C ASN A 229 1.80 -8.34 -1.19
N ASP A 230 2.16 -8.51 -2.45
CA ASP A 230 2.70 -9.73 -3.06
C ASP A 230 4.20 -9.61 -3.38
N ALA A 231 4.94 -8.98 -2.57
CA ALA A 231 6.24 -8.46 -2.93
C ALA A 231 7.34 -9.51 -3.13
N ILE A 232 7.27 -10.69 -2.57
CA ILE A 232 8.32 -11.71 -2.78
C ILE A 232 8.31 -12.18 -4.24
N TYR A 233 7.16 -12.27 -4.84
CA TYR A 233 7.05 -12.50 -6.27
C TYR A 233 7.77 -11.41 -7.08
N GLY A 234 7.62 -10.14 -6.71
CA GLY A 234 8.36 -9.03 -7.30
C GLY A 234 9.87 -9.19 -7.19
N ILE A 235 10.38 -9.60 -6.02
CA ILE A 235 11.83 -9.84 -5.79
C ILE A 235 12.38 -10.84 -6.77
N LEU A 236 11.71 -11.98 -6.96
CA LEU A 236 12.22 -13.08 -7.76
C LEU A 236 12.31 -12.75 -9.25
N PHE A 237 11.42 -11.91 -9.76
CA PHE A 237 11.24 -11.71 -11.22
C PHE A 237 11.46 -10.29 -11.72
N ARG A 238 11.44 -9.28 -10.84
CA ARG A 238 11.45 -7.87 -11.25
C ARG A 238 12.51 -7.04 -10.56
N ASP A 239 12.85 -7.38 -9.33
CA ASP A 239 13.67 -6.51 -8.51
C ASP A 239 15.15 -6.88 -8.60
N ILE A 240 15.91 -5.93 -9.07
CA ILE A 240 17.37 -6.02 -9.14
C ILE A 240 18.06 -5.67 -7.82
N ASN A 241 17.31 -5.12 -6.85
CA ASN A 241 17.80 -4.78 -5.52
C ASN A 241 16.95 -5.47 -4.43
N MET A 242 17.34 -6.70 -4.10
CA MET A 242 16.65 -7.50 -3.08
C MET A 242 16.63 -6.81 -1.71
N GLN A 243 17.72 -6.15 -1.31
CA GLN A 243 17.79 -5.47 -0.01
C GLN A 243 16.78 -4.34 0.07
N ARG A 244 16.62 -3.56 -1.00
CA ARG A 244 15.59 -2.51 -1.09
C ARG A 244 14.21 -3.11 -0.88
N THR A 245 13.88 -4.16 -1.59
CA THR A 245 12.56 -4.78 -1.50
C THR A 245 12.27 -5.31 -0.10
N LEU A 246 13.24 -5.96 0.55
CA LEU A 246 13.07 -6.43 1.94
C LEU A 246 12.85 -5.29 2.93
N VAL A 247 13.55 -4.16 2.78
CA VAL A 247 13.34 -2.96 3.59
C VAL A 247 11.96 -2.36 3.35
N ASP A 248 11.54 -2.24 2.08
CA ASP A 248 10.23 -1.72 1.70
C ASP A 248 9.09 -2.60 2.21
N GLN A 249 9.26 -3.93 2.20
CA GLN A 249 8.36 -4.89 2.80
C GLN A 249 8.16 -4.61 4.29
N PHE A 250 9.25 -4.53 5.03
CA PHE A 250 9.17 -4.30 6.47
C PHE A 250 8.52 -2.94 6.79
N MET A 251 8.93 -1.87 6.10
CA MET A 251 8.37 -0.54 6.31
C MET A 251 6.87 -0.49 6.04
N SER A 252 6.42 -1.11 4.94
CA SER A 252 4.98 -1.18 4.64
C SER A 252 4.21 -1.97 5.69
N ARG A 253 4.77 -3.09 6.23
CA ARG A 253 4.14 -3.85 7.34
C ARG A 253 4.02 -3.04 8.62
N VAL A 254 5.03 -2.26 8.97
CA VAL A 254 4.96 -1.37 10.14
C VAL A 254 3.80 -0.38 10.02
N ILE A 255 3.63 0.23 8.85
CA ILE A 255 2.53 1.16 8.59
C ILE A 255 1.19 0.43 8.65
N ILE A 256 1.05 -0.68 7.93
CA ILE A 256 -0.16 -1.50 7.86
C ILE A 256 -0.58 -1.95 9.27
N GLY A 257 0.38 -2.43 10.07
CA GLY A 257 0.14 -2.86 11.45
C GLY A 257 -0.38 -1.72 12.34
N TYR A 258 0.26 -0.57 12.30
CA TYR A 258 -0.18 0.61 13.07
C TYR A 258 -1.60 1.05 12.71
N CYS A 259 -1.94 1.01 11.44
CA CYS A 259 -3.23 1.51 10.94
C CYS A 259 -4.38 0.52 11.09
N GLY A 260 -4.12 -0.72 11.53
CA GLY A 260 -5.13 -1.77 11.60
C GLY A 260 -5.69 -2.17 10.23
N ILE A 261 -4.90 -2.00 9.18
CA ILE A 261 -5.23 -2.45 7.82
C ILE A 261 -4.98 -3.96 7.75
N ILE A 262 -5.92 -4.72 7.17
CA ILE A 262 -5.72 -6.14 6.92
C ILE A 262 -4.64 -6.27 5.86
N PHE A 263 -3.54 -6.90 6.23
CA PHE A 263 -2.51 -7.27 5.30
C PHE A 263 -2.93 -8.55 4.58
N ASN A 264 -2.94 -8.55 3.26
CA ASN A 264 -3.24 -9.71 2.45
C ASN A 264 -2.04 -10.03 1.55
N SER A 265 -1.45 -11.21 1.74
CA SER A 265 -0.47 -11.72 0.79
C SER A 265 -1.19 -12.12 -0.50
N GLY A 266 -0.66 -11.67 -1.63
CA GLY A 266 -1.19 -12.00 -2.94
C GLY A 266 -0.37 -13.06 -3.64
N GLU A 267 -0.96 -13.74 -4.59
CA GLU A 267 -0.34 -14.79 -5.40
C GLU A 267 -0.64 -14.59 -6.88
N ASP A 268 0.41 -14.59 -7.67
CA ASP A 268 0.36 -14.66 -9.13
C ASP A 268 1.11 -15.93 -9.58
N ASN A 269 0.55 -17.08 -9.30
CA ASN A 269 1.20 -18.38 -9.46
C ASN A 269 1.52 -18.71 -10.90
N TYR A 270 0.60 -18.41 -11.80
CA TYR A 270 0.71 -18.71 -13.22
C TYR A 270 1.87 -17.99 -13.90
N LEU A 271 2.41 -16.93 -13.30
CA LEU A 271 3.56 -16.20 -13.85
C LEU A 271 4.90 -16.88 -13.55
N THR A 272 4.91 -17.92 -12.72
CA THR A 272 6.14 -18.61 -12.29
C THR A 272 6.32 -19.95 -12.97
N THR A 273 5.23 -20.67 -13.21
CA THR A 273 5.24 -22.03 -13.79
C THR A 273 3.84 -22.41 -14.28
N ASP A 274 3.79 -23.30 -15.27
CA ASP A 274 2.55 -23.93 -15.74
C ASP A 274 2.19 -25.20 -14.93
N ASP A 275 3.08 -25.64 -14.03
CA ASP A 275 2.85 -26.80 -13.17
C ASP A 275 2.15 -26.40 -11.88
N ALA A 276 0.93 -26.91 -11.66
CA ALA A 276 0.11 -26.56 -10.52
C ALA A 276 0.74 -26.97 -9.18
N ILE A 277 1.45 -28.08 -9.12
CA ILE A 277 2.09 -28.57 -7.88
C ILE A 277 3.26 -27.68 -7.52
N GLU A 278 4.11 -27.33 -8.52
CA GLU A 278 5.23 -26.42 -8.33
C GLU A 278 4.72 -25.03 -7.92
N ALA A 279 3.66 -24.53 -8.56
CA ALA A 279 3.02 -23.27 -8.21
C ALA A 279 2.52 -23.28 -6.75
N ALA A 280 1.83 -24.33 -6.32
CA ALA A 280 1.34 -24.44 -4.94
C ALA A 280 2.48 -24.41 -3.90
N HIS A 281 3.56 -25.12 -4.16
CA HIS A 281 4.75 -25.10 -3.28
C HIS A 281 5.39 -23.70 -3.22
N THR A 282 5.59 -23.08 -4.38
CA THR A 282 6.23 -21.77 -4.49
C THR A 282 5.40 -20.70 -3.78
N VAL A 283 4.09 -20.70 -3.97
CA VAL A 283 3.17 -19.75 -3.34
C VAL A 283 3.13 -19.94 -1.83
N THR A 284 2.99 -21.17 -1.36
CA THR A 284 2.97 -21.45 0.08
C THR A 284 4.27 -21.01 0.75
N ALA A 285 5.42 -21.25 0.11
CA ALA A 285 6.72 -20.78 0.61
C ALA A 285 6.81 -19.25 0.62
N SER A 286 6.35 -18.60 -0.45
CA SER A 286 6.32 -17.14 -0.54
C SER A 286 5.41 -16.51 0.52
N GLN A 287 4.23 -17.08 0.74
CA GLN A 287 3.31 -16.64 1.80
C GLN A 287 3.94 -16.77 3.18
N PHE A 288 4.53 -17.93 3.47
CA PHE A 288 5.20 -18.15 4.75
C PHE A 288 6.25 -17.07 5.03
N ILE A 289 7.11 -16.76 4.04
CA ILE A 289 8.14 -15.72 4.18
C ILE A 289 7.50 -14.33 4.32
N ASN A 290 6.47 -14.01 3.54
CA ASN A 290 5.74 -12.74 3.64
C ASN A 290 5.15 -12.53 5.04
N GLU A 291 4.56 -13.57 5.60
CA GLU A 291 3.97 -13.50 6.95
C GLU A 291 5.04 -13.33 8.04
N GLN A 292 6.30 -13.76 7.82
CA GLN A 292 7.37 -13.46 8.78
C GLN A 292 7.64 -11.95 8.91
N PHE A 293 7.51 -11.17 7.84
CA PHE A 293 7.61 -9.72 7.93
C PHE A 293 6.43 -9.13 8.71
N ALA A 294 5.24 -9.68 8.59
CA ALA A 294 4.09 -9.29 9.39
C ALA A 294 4.31 -9.59 10.88
N VAL A 295 4.83 -10.78 11.20
CA VAL A 295 5.20 -11.14 12.59
C VAL A 295 6.26 -10.19 13.15
N LEU A 296 7.31 -9.89 12.38
CA LEU A 296 8.36 -8.94 12.78
C LEU A 296 7.83 -7.53 13.01
N ALA A 297 6.81 -7.12 12.27
CA ALA A 297 6.13 -5.84 12.43
C ALA A 297 5.05 -5.86 13.54
N ASN A 298 4.91 -6.95 14.28
CA ASN A 298 3.90 -7.18 15.33
C ASN A 298 2.45 -7.05 14.83
N ILE A 299 2.19 -7.44 13.59
CA ILE A 299 0.82 -7.53 13.07
C ILE A 299 0.16 -8.75 13.71
N PRO A 300 -1.01 -8.61 14.37
CA PRO A 300 -1.72 -9.75 14.94
C PRO A 300 -2.24 -10.67 13.82
N GLU A 301 -2.26 -11.96 14.09
CA GLU A 301 -2.61 -12.98 13.09
C GLU A 301 -4.00 -12.75 12.47
N ASN A 302 -4.97 -12.30 13.24
CA ASN A 302 -6.32 -11.98 12.74
C ASN A 302 -6.39 -10.74 11.82
N GLN A 303 -5.29 -10.01 11.70
CA GLN A 303 -5.10 -8.91 10.75
C GLN A 303 -4.32 -9.38 9.49
N MET A 304 -3.82 -10.61 9.46
CA MET A 304 -3.19 -11.22 8.30
C MET A 304 -4.27 -11.83 7.40
N GLY A 305 -4.12 -11.68 6.10
CA GLY A 305 -4.92 -12.30 5.08
C GLY A 305 -4.02 -13.13 4.15
N LEU A 306 -4.42 -14.36 3.89
CA LEU A 306 -3.74 -15.27 2.99
C LEU A 306 -4.60 -15.46 1.75
N GLY A 307 -4.13 -14.95 0.61
CA GLY A 307 -4.82 -15.10 -0.65
C GLY A 307 -4.47 -16.43 -1.32
N HIS A 308 -5.43 -17.06 -1.93
CA HIS A 308 -5.28 -18.24 -2.75
C HIS A 308 -5.93 -18.00 -4.09
N ALA A 309 -5.14 -18.03 -5.15
CA ALA A 309 -5.62 -17.88 -6.51
C ALA A 309 -4.89 -18.85 -7.42
N PHE A 310 -5.62 -19.78 -7.99
CA PHE A 310 -5.17 -20.59 -9.09
C PHE A 310 -5.88 -20.13 -10.35
N GLU A 311 -5.20 -19.30 -11.15
CA GLU A 311 -5.68 -18.94 -12.48
C GLU A 311 -5.32 -20.00 -13.53
N MET A 312 -4.97 -21.20 -13.12
CA MET A 312 -4.77 -22.31 -14.01
C MET A 312 -6.09 -22.75 -14.64
N ASP A 313 -6.00 -23.48 -15.74
CA ASP A 313 -7.18 -23.91 -16.49
C ASP A 313 -8.23 -24.52 -15.55
N PRO A 314 -9.38 -23.86 -15.36
CA PRO A 314 -10.41 -24.30 -14.43
C PRO A 314 -11.07 -25.61 -14.85
N SER A 315 -10.72 -26.17 -16.03
CA SER A 315 -11.15 -27.50 -16.45
C SER A 315 -10.39 -28.62 -15.72
N THR A 316 -9.34 -28.30 -14.93
CA THR A 316 -8.60 -29.28 -14.17
C THR A 316 -9.16 -29.39 -12.75
N GLU A 317 -9.74 -30.54 -12.42
CA GLU A 317 -10.09 -30.93 -11.07
C GLU A 317 -8.92 -30.77 -10.10
N ASP A 318 -7.70 -30.97 -10.59
CA ASP A 318 -6.46 -30.84 -9.84
C ASP A 318 -6.19 -29.40 -9.36
N GLY A 319 -6.47 -28.37 -10.16
CA GLY A 319 -6.30 -26.97 -9.78
C GLY A 319 -7.14 -26.60 -8.55
N PHE A 320 -8.39 -27.04 -8.51
CA PHE A 320 -9.28 -26.81 -7.37
C PHE A 320 -8.82 -27.54 -6.10
N LEU A 321 -8.40 -28.79 -6.23
CA LEU A 321 -7.90 -29.59 -5.10
C LEU A 321 -6.60 -29.00 -4.54
N LEU A 322 -5.71 -28.50 -5.40
CA LEU A 322 -4.47 -27.86 -4.98
C LEU A 322 -4.72 -26.55 -4.24
N GLU A 323 -5.67 -25.74 -4.69
CA GLU A 323 -6.06 -24.51 -4.00
C GLU A 323 -6.65 -24.79 -2.61
N LEU A 324 -7.52 -25.79 -2.49
CA LEU A 324 -8.05 -26.22 -1.20
C LEU A 324 -6.94 -26.76 -0.27
N SER A 325 -5.99 -27.54 -0.82
CA SER A 325 -4.85 -28.04 -0.05
C SER A 325 -3.96 -26.92 0.44
N GLN A 326 -3.72 -25.90 -0.38
CA GLN A 326 -2.96 -24.71 0.00
C GLN A 326 -3.68 -23.93 1.12
N ALA A 327 -4.99 -23.74 0.99
CA ALA A 327 -5.80 -23.09 2.03
C ALA A 327 -5.76 -23.86 3.35
N GLN A 328 -5.75 -25.18 3.30
CA GLN A 328 -5.62 -26.03 4.48
C GLN A 328 -4.24 -25.87 5.13
N MET A 329 -3.16 -25.93 4.35
CA MET A 329 -1.81 -25.71 4.86
C MET A 329 -1.64 -24.32 5.48
N ALA A 330 -2.18 -23.29 4.84
CA ALA A 330 -2.19 -21.93 5.38
C ALA A 330 -2.92 -21.85 6.73
N ARG A 331 -4.06 -22.55 6.85
CA ARG A 331 -4.82 -22.61 8.10
C ARG A 331 -4.09 -23.38 9.21
N GLU A 332 -3.29 -24.38 8.88
CA GLU A 332 -2.47 -25.10 9.85
C GLU A 332 -1.33 -24.24 10.38
N ILE A 333 -0.72 -23.40 9.54
CA ILE A 333 0.39 -22.52 9.92
C ILE A 333 -0.12 -21.26 10.66
N PHE A 334 -1.20 -20.68 10.17
CA PHE A 334 -1.80 -19.44 10.69
C PHE A 334 -3.31 -19.66 10.97
N PRO A 335 -3.67 -20.30 12.09
CA PRO A 335 -5.04 -20.75 12.37
C PRO A 335 -6.08 -19.61 12.45
N ASN A 336 -5.67 -18.40 12.79
CA ASN A 336 -6.56 -17.25 12.94
C ASN A 336 -6.46 -16.24 11.78
N ALA A 337 -5.59 -16.48 10.80
CA ALA A 337 -5.49 -15.60 9.63
C ALA A 337 -6.75 -15.66 8.77
N ARG A 338 -7.06 -14.55 8.11
CA ARG A 338 -8.16 -14.52 7.14
C ARG A 338 -7.71 -15.20 5.85
N LEU A 339 -8.64 -15.91 5.21
CA LEU A 339 -8.38 -16.55 3.92
C LEU A 339 -9.15 -15.79 2.83
N LYS A 340 -8.47 -15.50 1.73
CA LYS A 340 -9.08 -15.00 0.51
C LYS A 340 -9.02 -16.12 -0.54
N TYR A 341 -10.16 -16.52 -1.01
CA TYR A 341 -10.32 -17.54 -2.02
C TYR A 341 -10.74 -16.91 -3.34
N MET A 342 -10.03 -17.22 -4.42
CA MET A 342 -10.38 -16.81 -5.77
C MET A 342 -10.68 -18.05 -6.61
N PRO A 343 -11.95 -18.45 -6.71
CA PRO A 343 -12.32 -19.60 -7.55
C PRO A 343 -12.05 -19.28 -9.02
N PRO A 344 -11.82 -20.32 -9.84
CA PRO A 344 -11.69 -20.14 -11.27
C PRO A 344 -12.98 -19.53 -11.85
N THR A 345 -12.87 -18.30 -12.34
CA THR A 345 -14.03 -17.49 -12.74
C THR A 345 -14.57 -17.79 -14.14
N LYS A 346 -13.89 -18.65 -14.89
CA LYS A 346 -14.26 -18.96 -16.28
C LYS A 346 -15.59 -19.69 -16.42
N PHE A 347 -16.15 -20.20 -15.31
CA PHE A 347 -17.38 -20.97 -15.29
C PHE A 347 -18.41 -20.54 -14.23
N MET A 348 -18.27 -19.33 -13.68
CA MET A 348 -19.30 -18.73 -12.83
C MET A 348 -20.33 -17.96 -13.65
#